data_13a9ab4cdfa0aaba95bfd81ab22de822
#
_entry.id   13a9ab4cdfa0aaba95bfd81ab22de822
#
_cell.length_a   1.000
_cell.length_b   1.000
_cell.length_c   1.000
_cell.angle_alpha   90.00
_cell.angle_beta   90.00
_cell.angle_gamma   90.00
#
_symmetry.space_group_name_H-M   'P 1'
#
loop_
_entity.id
_entity.type
_entity.pdbx_description
1 polymer ?
#
loop_
_entity_poly.entity_id
_entity_poly.type
_entity_poly.pdbx_seq_one_letter_code
_entity_poly.pdbx_strand_id
1 'polypeptide(L)'
;MHRILKKAGPLLRLLHTQYLKKPRPYRYGGIRVVVNPGVFFPRFIFSTRIMLDYLNGLELSGKNVLDLGAGCGILGLLAASKGARVVATDISPLATENIRQNAARSHLTLDIIRSDLFESIPRQPFDWILVTPPYYPKDPVDFPEMAWYCGKEFGYFVRLFPQLKEFISPGTEIRMILSEDCNFGRIRDIAAGSGWEMTPVLEKKSWGEKNFIYRITLRSGSS
;
A
#
# COMPACT_ATOMS: atom_id res chain seq x y z
N MET A 1 -3.74 -2.09 -15.40
CA MET A 1 -3.58 -3.53 -15.65
C MET A 1 -4.88 -4.32 -15.44
N HIS A 2 -5.67 -4.05 -14.42
CA HIS A 2 -6.99 -4.69 -14.28
C HIS A 2 -7.87 -4.44 -15.50
N ARG A 3 -7.83 -3.24 -16.09
CA ARG A 3 -8.45 -2.92 -17.39
C ARG A 3 -7.83 -3.71 -18.56
N ILE A 4 -6.50 -3.84 -18.57
CA ILE A 4 -5.79 -4.61 -19.61
C ILE A 4 -6.11 -6.08 -19.46
N LEU A 5 -6.11 -6.63 -18.26
CA LEU A 5 -6.49 -8.02 -18.00
C LEU A 5 -7.98 -8.29 -18.24
N LYS A 6 -8.87 -7.31 -17.98
CA LYS A 6 -10.29 -7.42 -18.37
C LYS A 6 -10.48 -7.50 -19.89
N LYS A 7 -9.62 -6.80 -20.65
CA LYS A 7 -9.61 -6.83 -22.12
C LYS A 7 -8.72 -7.92 -22.69
N ALA A 8 -7.83 -8.53 -21.86
CA ALA A 8 -6.95 -9.60 -22.27
C ALA A 8 -7.76 -10.87 -22.54
N GLY A 9 -7.44 -11.57 -23.63
CA GLY A 9 -8.05 -12.85 -23.95
C GLY A 9 -7.79 -13.89 -22.84
N PRO A 10 -8.60 -14.98 -22.80
CA PRO A 10 -8.49 -16.04 -21.79
C PRO A 10 -7.06 -16.61 -21.65
N LEU A 11 -6.35 -16.73 -22.77
CA LEU A 11 -4.98 -17.23 -22.80
C LEU A 11 -4.00 -16.33 -22.03
N LEU A 12 -4.07 -14.99 -22.21
CA LEU A 12 -3.22 -14.04 -21.48
C LEU A 12 -3.49 -14.06 -19.97
N ARG A 13 -4.75 -14.24 -19.57
CA ARG A 13 -5.11 -14.42 -18.14
C ARG A 13 -4.52 -15.70 -17.59
N LEU A 14 -4.62 -16.79 -18.33
CA LEU A 14 -4.04 -18.08 -17.92
C LEU A 14 -2.51 -17.98 -17.78
N LEU A 15 -1.83 -17.40 -18.76
CA LEU A 15 -0.38 -17.18 -18.72
C LEU A 15 0.05 -16.30 -17.53
N HIS A 16 -0.68 -15.24 -17.24
CA HIS A 16 -0.44 -14.38 -16.08
C HIS A 16 -0.62 -15.17 -14.77
N THR A 17 -1.70 -15.94 -14.64
CA THR A 17 -1.95 -16.77 -13.46
C THR A 17 -0.85 -17.83 -13.28
N GLN A 18 -0.43 -18.49 -14.35
CA GLN A 18 0.68 -19.46 -14.30
C GLN A 18 2.02 -18.78 -13.96
N TYR A 19 2.25 -17.56 -14.48
CA TYR A 19 3.44 -16.79 -14.16
C TYR A 19 3.55 -16.52 -12.66
N LEU A 20 2.44 -16.20 -11.98
CA LEU A 20 2.40 -15.86 -10.55
C LEU A 20 2.38 -17.10 -9.62
N LYS A 21 2.32 -18.32 -10.15
CA LYS A 21 2.44 -19.55 -9.33
C LYS A 21 3.87 -19.84 -8.85
N LYS A 22 4.86 -19.11 -9.33
CA LYS A 22 6.27 -19.25 -8.91
C LYS A 22 6.78 -17.93 -8.31
N PRO A 23 7.74 -17.97 -7.37
CA PRO A 23 8.37 -16.76 -6.87
C PRO A 23 8.96 -15.93 -8.00
N ARG A 24 8.80 -14.61 -7.94
CA ARG A 24 9.23 -13.67 -9.00
C ARG A 24 10.10 -12.55 -8.43
N PRO A 25 11.24 -12.26 -9.04
CA PRO A 25 12.06 -11.14 -8.62
C PRO A 25 11.42 -9.81 -9.05
N TYR A 26 11.54 -8.82 -8.17
CA TYR A 26 11.24 -7.43 -8.45
C TYR A 26 12.38 -6.54 -7.93
N ARG A 27 12.69 -5.43 -8.60
CA ARG A 27 13.81 -4.54 -8.27
C ARG A 27 13.40 -3.09 -8.39
N TYR A 28 13.86 -2.31 -7.41
CA TYR A 28 13.73 -0.85 -7.43
C TYR A 28 14.88 -0.23 -6.62
N GLY A 29 15.57 0.78 -7.19
CA GLY A 29 16.54 1.62 -6.46
C GLY A 29 17.58 0.85 -5.66
N GLY A 30 18.14 -0.24 -6.18
CA GLY A 30 19.07 -1.10 -5.44
C GLY A 30 18.39 -2.17 -4.58
N ILE A 31 17.13 -2.01 -4.19
CA ILE A 31 16.39 -3.01 -3.43
C ILE A 31 15.93 -4.15 -4.35
N ARG A 32 16.16 -5.37 -3.89
CA ARG A 32 15.77 -6.59 -4.59
C ARG A 32 14.86 -7.42 -3.70
N VAL A 33 13.65 -7.69 -4.16
CA VAL A 33 12.71 -8.57 -3.48
C VAL A 33 12.35 -9.76 -4.35
N VAL A 34 11.98 -10.85 -3.71
CA VAL A 34 11.33 -11.99 -4.35
C VAL A 34 9.90 -12.00 -3.86
N VAL A 35 8.95 -11.94 -4.78
CA VAL A 35 7.51 -11.96 -4.46
C VAL A 35 7.03 -13.39 -4.57
N ASN A 36 6.58 -13.96 -3.46
CA ASN A 36 6.08 -15.33 -3.40
C ASN A 36 4.66 -15.45 -3.97
N PRO A 37 4.24 -16.64 -4.43
CA PRO A 37 2.86 -16.88 -4.83
C PRO A 37 1.87 -16.50 -3.73
N GLY A 38 0.74 -15.92 -4.12
CA GLY A 38 -0.28 -15.44 -3.18
C GLY A 38 0.00 -14.06 -2.57
N VAL A 39 1.18 -13.47 -2.82
CA VAL A 39 1.51 -12.10 -2.44
C VAL A 39 1.34 -11.20 -3.67
N PHE A 40 0.86 -9.98 -3.43
CA PHE A 40 0.67 -8.98 -4.48
C PHE A 40 1.98 -8.69 -5.24
N PHE A 41 1.95 -8.79 -6.58
CA PHE A 41 3.12 -8.59 -7.42
C PHE A 41 3.13 -7.18 -8.03
N PRO A 42 4.07 -6.30 -7.60
CA PRO A 42 4.03 -4.87 -7.94
C PRO A 42 4.39 -4.53 -9.38
N ARG A 43 4.99 -5.46 -10.14
CA ARG A 43 5.50 -5.19 -11.50
C ARG A 43 4.43 -4.76 -12.50
N PHE A 44 3.21 -5.27 -12.31
CA PHE A 44 2.13 -5.04 -13.25
C PHE A 44 1.21 -3.88 -12.85
N ILE A 45 1.54 -3.18 -11.75
CA ILE A 45 0.73 -2.10 -11.22
C ILE A 45 1.61 -0.88 -11.01
N PHE A 46 1.27 0.17 -11.72
CA PHE A 46 2.08 1.37 -11.75
C PHE A 46 2.04 2.15 -10.43
N SER A 47 0.97 2.00 -9.64
CA SER A 47 0.83 2.68 -8.36
C SER A 47 2.01 2.40 -7.42
N THR A 48 2.42 1.14 -7.25
CA THR A 48 3.58 0.83 -6.41
C THR A 48 4.86 1.50 -6.93
N ARG A 49 5.10 1.50 -8.24
CA ARG A 49 6.28 2.16 -8.82
C ARG A 49 6.25 3.67 -8.61
N ILE A 50 5.08 4.29 -8.75
CA ILE A 50 4.89 5.73 -8.55
C ILE A 50 5.11 6.09 -7.07
N MET A 51 4.60 5.28 -6.13
CA MET A 51 4.84 5.49 -4.71
C MET A 51 6.32 5.30 -4.35
N LEU A 52 7.00 4.33 -4.95
CA LEU A 52 8.45 4.15 -4.79
C LEU A 52 9.24 5.35 -5.31
N ASP A 53 8.91 5.86 -6.51
CA ASP A 53 9.55 7.05 -7.09
C ASP A 53 9.35 8.28 -6.17
N TYR A 54 8.15 8.45 -5.62
CA TYR A 54 7.83 9.51 -4.66
C TYR A 54 8.65 9.36 -3.37
N LEU A 55 8.64 8.18 -2.76
CA LEU A 55 9.34 7.87 -1.53
C LEU A 55 10.86 8.03 -1.67
N ASN A 56 11.39 7.68 -2.84
CA ASN A 56 12.83 7.80 -3.14
C ASN A 56 13.32 9.26 -3.10
N GLY A 57 12.45 10.22 -3.39
CA GLY A 57 12.73 11.67 -3.32
C GLY A 57 12.64 12.26 -1.90
N LEU A 58 12.24 11.48 -0.89
CA LEU A 58 12.07 11.99 0.47
C LEU A 58 13.32 11.75 1.33
N GLU A 59 13.54 12.62 2.32
CA GLU A 59 14.50 12.39 3.40
C GLU A 59 13.81 11.61 4.54
N LEU A 60 14.25 10.39 4.78
CA LEU A 60 13.62 9.46 5.73
C LEU A 60 14.56 9.02 6.87
N SER A 61 15.79 9.50 6.88
CA SER A 61 16.74 9.13 7.93
C SER A 61 16.21 9.47 9.32
N GLY A 62 16.20 8.49 10.21
CA GLY A 62 15.70 8.62 11.57
C GLY A 62 14.17 8.71 11.72
N LYS A 63 13.40 8.71 10.62
CA LYS A 63 11.94 8.77 10.64
C LYS A 63 11.29 7.44 11.02
N ASN A 64 10.17 7.50 11.75
CA ASN A 64 9.31 6.36 12.01
C ASN A 64 8.30 6.23 10.85
N VAL A 65 8.37 5.15 10.11
CA VAL A 65 7.54 4.92 8.91
C VAL A 65 6.67 3.69 9.10
N LEU A 66 5.37 3.84 8.86
CA LEU A 66 4.43 2.71 8.75
C LEU A 66 4.17 2.42 7.27
N ASP A 67 4.44 1.20 6.83
CA ASP A 67 4.02 0.63 5.54
C ASP A 67 2.79 -0.25 5.78
N LEU A 68 1.59 0.33 5.60
CA LEU A 68 0.31 -0.31 5.92
C LEU A 68 -0.20 -1.13 4.72
N GLY A 69 -0.29 -2.45 4.88
CA GLY A 69 -0.59 -3.36 3.79
C GLY A 69 0.60 -3.55 2.86
N ALA A 70 1.76 -3.87 3.43
CA ALA A 70 3.07 -3.81 2.77
C ALA A 70 3.28 -4.85 1.65
N GLY A 71 2.45 -5.90 1.56
CA GLY A 71 2.57 -6.94 0.54
C GLY A 71 3.93 -7.63 0.55
N CYS A 72 4.77 -7.41 -0.46
CA CYS A 72 6.13 -7.97 -0.51
C CYS A 72 7.17 -7.13 0.27
N GLY A 73 6.77 -6.01 0.87
CA GLY A 73 7.60 -5.14 1.69
C GLY A 73 8.50 -4.16 0.93
N ILE A 74 8.35 -4.00 -0.37
CA ILE A 74 9.28 -3.19 -1.18
C ILE A 74 9.31 -1.70 -0.77
N LEU A 75 8.18 -1.11 -0.34
CA LEU A 75 8.11 0.28 0.13
C LEU A 75 8.81 0.42 1.49
N GLY A 76 8.48 -0.46 2.45
CA GLY A 76 9.13 -0.48 3.75
C GLY A 76 10.63 -0.72 3.66
N LEU A 77 11.08 -1.65 2.79
CA LEU A 77 12.50 -1.91 2.55
C LEU A 77 13.22 -0.71 1.94
N LEU A 78 12.58 0.01 1.00
CA LEU A 78 13.15 1.24 0.47
C LEU A 78 13.27 2.30 1.58
N ALA A 79 12.25 2.48 2.42
CA ALA A 79 12.32 3.41 3.54
C ALA A 79 13.44 3.04 4.53
N ALA A 80 13.55 1.75 4.90
CA ALA A 80 14.61 1.26 5.77
C ALA A 80 16.00 1.48 5.19
N SER A 81 16.21 1.27 3.88
CA SER A 81 17.48 1.52 3.19
C SER A 81 17.89 3.00 3.20
N LYS A 82 16.94 3.91 3.44
CA LYS A 82 17.15 5.36 3.60
C LYS A 82 17.32 5.76 5.08
N GLY A 83 17.47 4.79 6.00
CA GLY A 83 17.71 5.04 7.42
C GLY A 83 16.45 5.25 8.26
N ALA A 84 15.26 4.93 7.74
CA ALA A 84 14.02 4.95 8.51
C ALA A 84 13.92 3.76 9.49
N ARG A 85 13.24 3.96 10.62
CA ARG A 85 12.70 2.90 11.46
C ARG A 85 11.33 2.52 10.91
N VAL A 86 11.18 1.29 10.44
CA VAL A 86 10.00 0.87 9.68
C VAL A 86 9.20 -0.18 10.43
N VAL A 87 7.90 0.06 10.56
CA VAL A 87 6.89 -0.95 10.87
C VAL A 87 6.21 -1.31 9.56
N ALA A 88 6.29 -2.57 9.14
CA ALA A 88 5.62 -3.09 7.94
C ALA A 88 4.52 -4.08 8.34
N THR A 89 3.30 -3.84 7.88
CA THR A 89 2.16 -4.66 8.28
C THR A 89 1.40 -5.22 7.10
N ASP A 90 0.83 -6.39 7.27
CA ASP A 90 -0.10 -6.98 6.31
C ASP A 90 -1.04 -7.95 7.03
N ILE A 91 -2.26 -8.09 6.55
CA ILE A 91 -3.24 -9.05 7.08
C ILE A 91 -2.88 -10.49 6.66
N SER A 92 -2.25 -10.65 5.49
CA SER A 92 -1.88 -11.95 4.93
C SER A 92 -0.64 -12.54 5.64
N PRO A 93 -0.73 -13.76 6.19
CA PRO A 93 0.45 -14.43 6.74
C PRO A 93 1.51 -14.73 5.68
N LEU A 94 1.11 -14.92 4.41
CA LEU A 94 2.05 -15.12 3.30
C LEU A 94 2.82 -13.82 3.00
N ALA A 95 2.16 -12.67 3.08
CA ALA A 95 2.80 -11.38 2.88
C ALA A 95 3.80 -11.08 4.01
N THR A 96 3.42 -11.24 5.27
CA THR A 96 4.32 -10.99 6.40
C THR A 96 5.54 -11.91 6.37
N GLU A 97 5.37 -13.17 6.01
CA GLU A 97 6.50 -14.08 5.82
C GLU A 97 7.38 -13.66 4.63
N ASN A 98 6.77 -13.22 3.55
CA ASN A 98 7.52 -12.73 2.39
C ASN A 98 8.32 -11.45 2.72
N ILE A 99 7.78 -10.53 3.54
CA ILE A 99 8.51 -9.36 4.03
C ILE A 99 9.74 -9.79 4.82
N ARG A 100 9.61 -10.75 5.78
CA ARG A 100 10.74 -11.27 6.57
C ARG A 100 11.87 -11.81 5.67
N GLN A 101 11.50 -12.63 4.69
CA GLN A 101 12.46 -13.19 3.75
C GLN A 101 13.17 -12.11 2.93
N ASN A 102 12.45 -11.09 2.47
CA ASN A 102 13.02 -10.01 1.69
C ASN A 102 13.89 -9.07 2.54
N ALA A 103 13.51 -8.82 3.80
CA ALA A 103 14.31 -8.07 4.77
C ALA A 103 15.66 -8.77 5.04
N ALA A 104 15.62 -10.07 5.32
CA ALA A 104 16.82 -10.87 5.51
C ALA A 104 17.76 -10.87 4.28
N ARG A 105 17.18 -11.01 3.06
CA ARG A 105 17.96 -10.96 1.79
C ARG A 105 18.60 -9.59 1.53
N SER A 106 17.97 -8.53 2.02
CA SER A 106 18.44 -7.16 1.84
C SER A 106 19.33 -6.69 2.99
N HIS A 107 19.53 -7.50 4.03
CA HIS A 107 20.22 -7.15 5.28
C HIS A 107 19.63 -5.88 5.93
N LEU A 108 18.30 -5.73 5.87
CA LEU A 108 17.56 -4.61 6.45
C LEU A 108 16.68 -5.09 7.60
N THR A 109 16.53 -4.25 8.63
CA THR A 109 15.70 -4.53 9.80
C THR A 109 14.40 -3.74 9.70
N LEU A 110 13.28 -4.43 9.86
CA LEU A 110 11.93 -3.88 9.95
C LEU A 110 11.18 -4.60 11.07
N ASP A 111 10.31 -3.88 11.78
CA ASP A 111 9.31 -4.49 12.64
C ASP A 111 8.16 -4.99 11.77
N ILE A 112 7.94 -6.30 11.72
CA ILE A 112 6.98 -6.94 10.83
C ILE A 112 5.84 -7.51 11.64
N ILE A 113 4.65 -6.94 11.47
CA ILE A 113 3.46 -7.27 12.26
C ILE A 113 2.35 -7.78 11.33
N ARG A 114 1.77 -8.94 11.66
CA ARG A 114 0.53 -9.36 11.03
C ARG A 114 -0.62 -8.60 11.67
N SER A 115 -1.35 -7.79 10.89
CA SER A 115 -2.43 -6.94 11.40
C SER A 115 -3.52 -6.74 10.34
N ASP A 116 -4.78 -6.76 10.76
CA ASP A 116 -5.88 -6.21 9.97
C ASP A 116 -5.94 -4.71 10.25
N LEU A 117 -5.51 -3.91 9.27
CA LEU A 117 -5.27 -2.48 9.46
C LEU A 117 -4.38 -2.23 10.69
N PHE A 118 -4.88 -1.52 11.70
CA PHE A 118 -4.12 -1.11 12.88
C PHE A 118 -4.33 -2.00 14.11
N GLU A 119 -5.16 -3.06 14.04
CA GLU A 119 -5.61 -3.82 15.22
C GLU A 119 -4.49 -4.40 16.08
N SER A 120 -3.38 -4.82 15.47
CA SER A 120 -2.24 -5.42 16.19
C SER A 120 -1.03 -4.50 16.29
N ILE A 121 -1.12 -3.27 15.79
CA ILE A 121 -0.01 -2.31 15.84
C ILE A 121 0.00 -1.64 17.21
N PRO A 122 1.13 -1.65 17.96
CA PRO A 122 1.24 -0.88 19.19
C PRO A 122 0.96 0.61 18.93
N ARG A 123 0.15 1.23 19.79
CA ARG A 123 -0.18 2.65 19.66
C ARG A 123 1.07 3.51 19.80
N GLN A 124 1.44 4.13 18.71
CA GLN A 124 2.58 5.06 18.63
C GLN A 124 2.37 6.00 17.45
N PRO A 125 2.85 7.23 17.52
CA PRO A 125 2.83 8.11 16.36
C PRO A 125 3.89 7.72 15.36
N PHE A 126 3.57 7.89 14.08
CA PHE A 126 4.49 7.75 12.97
C PHE A 126 4.78 9.11 12.32
N ASP A 127 6.01 9.30 11.82
CA ASP A 127 6.33 10.46 10.97
C ASP A 127 5.68 10.32 9.59
N TRP A 128 5.66 9.08 9.06
CA TRP A 128 5.07 8.75 7.77
C TRP A 128 4.18 7.52 7.85
N ILE A 129 3.00 7.60 7.23
CA ILE A 129 2.11 6.45 7.02
C ILE A 129 1.88 6.32 5.52
N LEU A 130 2.31 5.19 4.96
CA LEU A 130 2.18 4.86 3.55
C LEU A 130 1.04 3.87 3.36
N VAL A 131 0.13 4.17 2.45
CA VAL A 131 -1.04 3.34 2.18
C VAL A 131 -1.15 3.08 0.69
N THR A 132 -1.08 1.81 0.30
CA THR A 132 -1.38 1.35 -1.06
C THR A 132 -2.62 0.45 -0.98
N PRO A 133 -3.83 1.03 -0.89
CA PRO A 133 -5.02 0.28 -0.51
C PRO A 133 -5.59 -0.56 -1.65
N PRO A 134 -6.35 -1.63 -1.35
CA PRO A 134 -7.31 -2.17 -2.29
C PRO A 134 -8.42 -1.13 -2.55
N TYR A 135 -8.92 -0.99 -3.78
CA TYR A 135 -9.92 0.04 -4.08
C TYR A 135 -11.06 -0.42 -5.00
N TYR A 136 -11.09 -1.69 -5.41
CA TYR A 136 -12.23 -2.19 -6.19
C TYR A 136 -13.36 -2.67 -5.26
N PRO A 137 -14.62 -2.22 -5.49
CA PRO A 137 -15.76 -2.54 -4.61
C PRO A 137 -16.29 -3.95 -4.89
N LYS A 138 -15.71 -4.95 -4.21
CA LYS A 138 -16.13 -6.35 -4.19
C LYS A 138 -15.70 -6.93 -2.84
N ASP A 139 -16.47 -7.86 -2.30
CA ASP A 139 -16.06 -8.60 -1.11
C ASP A 139 -15.00 -9.62 -1.50
N PRO A 140 -13.80 -9.58 -0.88
CA PRO A 140 -12.76 -10.56 -1.13
C PRO A 140 -13.14 -11.92 -0.51
N VAL A 141 -12.76 -13.01 -1.15
CA VAL A 141 -13.01 -14.37 -0.66
C VAL A 141 -11.76 -15.01 -0.04
N ASP A 142 -10.59 -14.45 -0.28
CA ASP A 142 -9.30 -14.95 0.24
C ASP A 142 -8.27 -13.82 0.38
N PHE A 143 -7.11 -14.11 0.99
CA PHE A 143 -6.03 -13.12 1.15
C PHE A 143 -5.50 -12.53 -0.17
N PRO A 144 -5.27 -13.30 -1.25
CA PRO A 144 -4.91 -12.74 -2.54
C PRO A 144 -5.92 -11.73 -3.09
N GLU A 145 -7.22 -11.95 -2.89
CA GLU A 145 -8.26 -11.01 -3.31
C GLU A 145 -8.30 -9.75 -2.44
N MET A 146 -7.93 -9.83 -1.15
CA MET A 146 -7.84 -8.65 -0.27
C MET A 146 -6.85 -7.59 -0.75
N ALA A 147 -5.87 -7.97 -1.57
CA ALA A 147 -4.96 -7.00 -2.18
C ALA A 147 -5.62 -6.13 -3.28
N TRP A 148 -6.83 -6.48 -3.73
CA TRP A 148 -7.54 -5.82 -4.82
C TRP A 148 -8.87 -5.21 -4.40
N TYR A 149 -9.60 -5.91 -3.52
CA TYR A 149 -10.99 -5.62 -3.21
C TYR A 149 -11.15 -5.05 -1.81
N CYS A 150 -11.81 -3.90 -1.74
CA CYS A 150 -12.03 -3.15 -0.50
C CYS A 150 -13.36 -3.45 0.21
N GLY A 151 -14.09 -4.47 -0.25
CA GLY A 151 -15.48 -4.73 0.16
C GLY A 151 -16.47 -3.95 -0.70
N LYS A 152 -17.67 -4.51 -0.95
CA LYS A 152 -18.75 -3.87 -1.73
C LYS A 152 -19.09 -2.47 -1.22
N GLU A 153 -19.16 -2.33 0.12
CA GLU A 153 -19.49 -1.08 0.82
C GLU A 153 -18.24 -0.27 1.20
N PHE A 154 -17.09 -0.53 0.56
CA PHE A 154 -15.82 0.13 0.87
C PHE A 154 -15.36 -0.09 2.32
N GLY A 155 -15.65 -1.26 2.90
CA GLY A 155 -15.39 -1.60 4.29
C GLY A 155 -13.95 -1.39 4.75
N TYR A 156 -12.97 -1.56 3.85
CA TYR A 156 -11.58 -1.22 4.12
C TYR A 156 -11.43 0.27 4.52
N PHE A 157 -11.97 1.19 3.74
CA PHE A 157 -11.87 2.63 3.99
C PHE A 157 -12.71 3.09 5.18
N VAL A 158 -13.89 2.48 5.36
CA VAL A 158 -14.76 2.75 6.52
C VAL A 158 -14.05 2.43 7.83
N ARG A 159 -13.22 1.39 7.86
CA ARG A 159 -12.42 1.02 9.04
C ARG A 159 -11.09 1.76 9.12
N LEU A 160 -10.44 2.07 8.00
CA LEU A 160 -9.14 2.72 7.94
C LEU A 160 -9.15 4.12 8.56
N PHE A 161 -10.03 5.00 8.07
CA PHE A 161 -9.98 6.42 8.41
C PHE A 161 -10.22 6.73 9.90
N PRO A 162 -11.16 6.08 10.61
CA PRO A 162 -11.31 6.29 12.05
C PRO A 162 -10.05 5.89 12.84
N GLN A 163 -9.40 4.77 12.47
CA GLN A 163 -8.25 4.23 13.19
C GLN A 163 -6.99 5.09 13.04
N LEU A 164 -6.82 5.79 11.91
CA LEU A 164 -5.65 6.64 11.65
C LEU A 164 -5.38 7.67 12.75
N LYS A 165 -6.43 8.18 13.43
CA LYS A 165 -6.31 9.22 14.46
C LYS A 165 -5.43 8.81 15.64
N GLU A 166 -5.34 7.53 15.93
CA GLU A 166 -4.59 7.00 17.08
C GLU A 166 -3.08 6.85 16.79
N PHE A 167 -2.67 7.00 15.54
CA PHE A 167 -1.30 6.74 15.05
C PHE A 167 -0.60 7.98 14.48
N ILE A 168 -1.17 9.16 14.71
CA ILE A 168 -0.63 10.42 14.23
C ILE A 168 -0.22 11.35 15.38
N SER A 169 0.69 12.25 15.06
CA SER A 169 1.08 13.41 15.88
C SER A 169 1.13 14.66 14.98
N PRO A 170 1.26 15.86 15.56
CA PRO A 170 1.53 17.03 14.75
C PRO A 170 2.75 16.83 13.85
N GLY A 171 2.57 16.99 12.54
CA GLY A 171 3.63 16.76 11.53
C GLY A 171 3.64 15.36 10.89
N THR A 172 2.77 14.42 11.30
CA THR A 172 2.61 13.15 10.60
C THR A 172 2.17 13.36 9.15
N GLU A 173 2.88 12.74 8.23
CA GLU A 173 2.60 12.77 6.80
C GLU A 173 1.97 11.45 6.34
N ILE A 174 0.71 11.50 5.92
CA ILE A 174 0.01 10.31 5.40
C ILE A 174 -0.06 10.43 3.89
N ARG A 175 0.38 9.37 3.19
CA ARG A 175 0.30 9.27 1.73
C ARG A 175 -0.47 8.03 1.32
N MET A 176 -1.49 8.26 0.50
CA MET A 176 -2.28 7.19 -0.10
C MET A 176 -2.22 7.30 -1.61
N ILE A 177 -1.94 6.20 -2.30
CA ILE A 177 -1.98 6.18 -3.76
C ILE A 177 -3.26 5.52 -4.26
N LEU A 178 -3.93 6.18 -5.22
CA LEU A 178 -5.13 5.67 -5.87
C LEU A 178 -5.00 5.84 -7.39
N SER A 179 -5.64 4.94 -8.15
CA SER A 179 -5.77 5.04 -9.60
C SER A 179 -7.07 5.76 -9.97
N GLU A 180 -7.13 6.35 -11.17
CA GLU A 180 -8.38 6.90 -11.75
C GLU A 180 -9.50 5.86 -11.88
N ASP A 181 -9.16 4.55 -11.85
CA ASP A 181 -10.12 3.45 -11.93
C ASP A 181 -10.90 3.23 -10.61
N CYS A 182 -10.49 3.87 -9.50
CA CYS A 182 -11.21 3.76 -8.23
C CYS A 182 -12.44 4.69 -8.19
N ASN A 183 -13.40 4.40 -7.32
CA ASN A 183 -14.47 5.33 -7.01
C ASN A 183 -13.97 6.37 -5.98
N PHE A 184 -13.15 7.31 -6.46
CA PHE A 184 -12.55 8.35 -5.61
C PHE A 184 -13.60 9.16 -4.85
N GLY A 185 -14.74 9.49 -5.49
CA GLY A 185 -15.82 10.24 -4.84
C GLY A 185 -16.28 9.56 -3.55
N ARG A 186 -16.55 8.26 -3.62
CA ARG A 186 -16.99 7.48 -2.45
C ARG A 186 -15.91 7.40 -1.38
N ILE A 187 -14.65 7.17 -1.76
CA ILE A 187 -13.51 7.11 -0.82
C ILE A 187 -13.33 8.46 -0.12
N ARG A 188 -13.38 9.56 -0.86
CA ARG A 188 -13.30 10.92 -0.31
C ARG A 188 -14.44 11.22 0.67
N ASP A 189 -15.67 10.81 0.34
CA ASP A 189 -16.83 11.06 1.20
C ASP A 189 -16.72 10.27 2.52
N ILE A 190 -16.20 9.04 2.49
CA ILE A 190 -15.90 8.24 3.70
C ILE A 190 -14.81 8.91 4.53
N ALA A 191 -13.73 9.37 3.90
CA ALA A 191 -12.68 10.12 4.57
C ALA A 191 -13.24 11.38 5.26
N ALA A 192 -14.04 12.15 4.51
CA ALA A 192 -14.69 13.37 4.99
C ALA A 192 -15.60 13.12 6.18
N GLY A 193 -16.41 12.06 6.14
CA GLY A 193 -17.29 11.63 7.23
C GLY A 193 -16.52 11.23 8.51
N SER A 194 -15.25 10.86 8.37
CA SER A 194 -14.35 10.53 9.49
C SER A 194 -13.46 11.71 9.92
N GLY A 195 -13.67 12.91 9.35
CA GLY A 195 -12.93 14.13 9.68
C GLY A 195 -11.61 14.29 8.94
N TRP A 196 -11.42 13.58 7.81
CA TRP A 196 -10.22 13.68 6.99
C TRP A 196 -10.44 14.43 5.69
N GLU A 197 -9.39 15.08 5.20
CA GLU A 197 -9.31 15.69 3.88
C GLU A 197 -8.26 14.96 3.04
N MET A 198 -8.55 14.82 1.74
CA MET A 198 -7.67 14.18 0.77
C MET A 198 -7.28 15.18 -0.31
N THR A 199 -6.02 15.63 -0.31
CA THR A 199 -5.49 16.58 -1.28
C THR A 199 -4.48 15.89 -2.21
N PRO A 200 -4.62 15.96 -3.55
CA PRO A 200 -3.64 15.38 -4.45
C PRO A 200 -2.32 16.16 -4.37
N VAL A 201 -1.21 15.44 -4.18
CA VAL A 201 0.16 16.01 -4.15
C VAL A 201 1.00 15.57 -5.34
N LEU A 202 0.58 14.52 -6.04
CA LEU A 202 1.20 14.06 -7.28
C LEU A 202 0.12 13.46 -8.19
N GLU A 203 0.13 13.84 -9.46
CA GLU A 203 -0.56 13.14 -10.54
C GLU A 203 0.49 12.58 -11.50
N LYS A 204 0.41 11.31 -11.83
CA LYS A 204 1.30 10.68 -12.81
C LYS A 204 0.52 9.76 -13.72
N LYS A 205 0.65 9.98 -15.03
CA LYS A 205 0.08 9.10 -16.05
C LYS A 205 1.10 8.05 -16.45
N SER A 206 0.71 6.78 -16.44
CA SER A 206 1.53 5.67 -16.89
C SER A 206 0.69 4.71 -17.74
N TRP A 207 1.11 4.44 -18.97
CA TRP A 207 0.43 3.53 -19.91
C TRP A 207 -1.08 3.81 -20.09
N GLY A 208 -1.45 5.10 -20.10
CA GLY A 208 -2.82 5.53 -20.32
C GLY A 208 -3.70 5.55 -19.05
N GLU A 209 -3.17 5.16 -17.89
CA GLU A 209 -3.85 5.19 -16.60
C GLU A 209 -3.25 6.29 -15.72
N LYS A 210 -4.10 7.15 -15.14
CA LYS A 210 -3.68 8.16 -14.17
C LYS A 210 -3.67 7.57 -12.77
N ASN A 211 -2.63 7.90 -12.03
CA ASN A 211 -2.49 7.57 -10.62
C ASN A 211 -2.22 8.85 -9.84
N PHE A 212 -2.78 8.93 -8.64
CA PHE A 212 -2.69 10.09 -7.77
C PHE A 212 -2.16 9.68 -6.41
N ILE A 213 -1.16 10.42 -5.90
CA ILE A 213 -0.80 10.34 -4.49
C ILE A 213 -1.55 11.45 -3.77
N TYR A 214 -2.32 11.07 -2.77
CA TYR A 214 -3.05 11.98 -1.89
C TYR A 214 -2.31 12.15 -0.57
N ARG A 215 -2.22 13.38 -0.12
CA ARG A 215 -1.97 13.72 1.27
C ARG A 215 -3.29 13.66 2.03
N ILE A 216 -3.27 12.99 3.19
CA ILE A 216 -4.44 12.87 4.06
C ILE A 216 -4.15 13.67 5.32
N THR A 217 -5.03 14.65 5.63
CA THR A 217 -4.90 15.53 6.78
C THR A 217 -6.21 15.60 7.55
N LEU A 218 -6.14 15.87 8.85
CA LEU A 218 -7.34 16.18 9.63
C LEU A 218 -7.94 17.50 9.12
N ARG A 219 -9.26 17.55 9.03
CA ARG A 219 -9.98 18.79 8.74
C ARG A 219 -9.82 19.77 9.90
N SER A 220 -9.48 21.00 9.58
CA SER A 220 -9.46 22.10 10.55
C SER A 220 -10.88 22.28 11.09
N GLY A 221 -11.08 22.06 12.40
CA GLY A 221 -12.38 22.24 13.06
C GLY A 221 -13.11 20.96 13.52
N SER A 222 -12.50 19.79 13.40
CA SER A 222 -13.01 18.54 14.01
C SER A 222 -12.28 18.28 15.34
N SER A 223 -12.63 19.07 16.35
CA SER A 223 -12.31 18.81 17.78
C SER A 223 -13.48 18.14 18.44
#